data_f511a87e2c767255e73455b8c89c0efc
#
_entry.id   f511a87e2c767255e73455b8c89c0efc
#
_cell.length_a   1.000
_cell.length_b   1.000
_cell.length_c   1.000
_cell.angle_alpha   90.00
_cell.angle_beta   90.00
_cell.angle_gamma   90.00
#
_symmetry.space_group_name_H-M   'P 1'
#
loop_
_entity.id
_entity.type
_entity.pdbx_description
1 polymer ?
#
loop_
_entity_poly.entity_id
_entity_poly.type
_entity_poly.pdbx_seq_one_letter_code
_entity_poly.pdbx_strand_id
1 'polypeptide(L)'
;MAELEKLRVKALGLLNNCRDNIASKEASAAIRSQMVGILGDLKKYQGKEKFSLNEITEQIQAYIIEFMKDELKRLKSDAEAQIRICIDEKELQDTKVAFLGKRGKLTSILRGMKDLSESKRPVMGALANKIREAVEKQFTEKLEELKAKKLEEKIRSEIVDITLPARHQRSGHIHPLDKALREIMKSFIRMGYS
;
A
#
# COMPACT_ATOMS: atom_id res chain seq x y z
N MET A 1 6.23 9.02 -48.62
CA MET A 1 7.38 9.90 -48.32
C MET A 1 6.97 11.12 -47.48
N ALA A 2 6.14 12.02 -47.95
CA ALA A 2 5.77 13.24 -47.22
C ALA A 2 5.10 13.05 -45.86
N GLU A 3 4.32 12.00 -45.64
CA GLU A 3 3.66 11.73 -44.35
C GLU A 3 4.64 11.18 -43.31
N LEU A 4 5.60 10.36 -43.71
CA LEU A 4 6.67 9.84 -42.83
C LEU A 4 7.59 10.98 -42.34
N GLU A 5 7.91 11.90 -43.20
CA GLU A 5 8.73 13.05 -42.85
C GLU A 5 8.01 14.01 -41.91
N LYS A 6 6.71 14.20 -42.09
CA LYS A 6 5.85 14.94 -41.16
C LYS A 6 5.77 14.26 -39.76
N LEU A 7 5.64 12.94 -39.70
CA LEU A 7 5.65 12.20 -38.46
C LEU A 7 7.03 12.26 -37.76
N ARG A 8 8.11 12.21 -38.54
CA ARG A 8 9.48 12.35 -38.04
C ARG A 8 9.72 13.73 -37.41
N VAL A 9 9.34 14.80 -38.10
CA VAL A 9 9.44 16.16 -37.59
C VAL A 9 8.59 16.36 -36.35
N LYS A 10 7.39 15.80 -36.33
CA LYS A 10 6.48 15.86 -35.18
C LYS A 10 7.05 15.08 -33.98
N ALA A 11 7.64 13.91 -34.19
CA ALA A 11 8.29 13.11 -33.15
C ALA A 11 9.51 13.84 -32.56
N LEU A 12 10.37 14.41 -33.40
CA LEU A 12 11.53 15.20 -32.97
C LEU A 12 11.12 16.47 -32.23
N GLY A 13 10.07 17.15 -32.68
CA GLY A 13 9.54 18.35 -32.01
C GLY A 13 8.98 18.01 -30.61
N LEU A 14 8.30 16.86 -30.46
CA LEU A 14 7.83 16.40 -29.17
C LEU A 14 8.98 15.97 -28.25
N LEU A 15 10.02 15.33 -28.76
CA LEU A 15 11.22 14.98 -28.01
C LEU A 15 11.94 16.21 -27.45
N ASN A 16 12.06 17.26 -28.24
CA ASN A 16 12.64 18.53 -27.80
C ASN A 16 11.74 19.22 -26.74
N ASN A 17 10.45 19.26 -26.97
CA ASN A 17 9.47 19.81 -26.02
C ASN A 17 9.45 19.06 -24.67
N CYS A 18 9.71 17.75 -24.71
CA CYS A 18 9.84 16.93 -23.51
C CYS A 18 11.08 17.30 -22.69
N ARG A 19 12.19 17.59 -23.37
CA ARG A 19 13.45 17.94 -22.71
C ARG A 19 13.33 19.25 -21.93
N ASP A 20 12.51 20.16 -22.42
CA ASP A 20 12.31 21.49 -21.83
C ASP A 20 11.20 21.51 -20.76
N ASN A 21 10.23 20.54 -20.79
CA ASN A 21 9.03 20.55 -19.96
C ASN A 21 8.94 19.40 -18.94
N ILE A 22 10.05 18.80 -18.53
CA ILE A 22 10.09 17.72 -17.52
C ILE A 22 9.46 18.12 -16.16
N ALA A 23 9.33 19.44 -15.93
CA ALA A 23 8.92 19.97 -14.62
C ALA A 23 7.39 20.03 -14.40
N SER A 24 6.54 20.01 -15.42
CA SER A 24 5.09 20.14 -15.23
C SER A 24 4.33 18.81 -15.41
N LYS A 25 3.55 18.46 -14.38
CA LYS A 25 2.85 17.17 -14.24
C LYS A 25 1.79 16.94 -15.32
N GLU A 26 1.11 17.99 -15.76
CA GLU A 26 0.01 17.91 -16.73
C GLU A 26 0.52 17.88 -18.17
N ALA A 27 1.55 18.65 -18.47
CA ALA A 27 2.19 18.66 -19.78
C ALA A 27 2.84 17.32 -20.12
N SER A 28 3.42 16.64 -19.12
CA SER A 28 4.11 15.37 -19.32
C SER A 28 3.17 14.21 -19.67
N ALA A 29 1.96 14.16 -19.11
CA ALA A 29 0.96 13.13 -19.42
C ALA A 29 0.39 13.31 -20.83
N ALA A 30 0.11 14.54 -21.24
CA ALA A 30 -0.37 14.87 -22.59
C ALA A 30 0.68 14.53 -23.66
N ILE A 31 1.94 14.89 -23.42
CA ILE A 31 3.06 14.61 -24.33
C ILE A 31 3.28 13.09 -24.45
N ARG A 32 3.19 12.33 -23.35
CA ARG A 32 3.26 10.86 -23.38
C ARG A 32 2.16 10.26 -24.25
N SER A 33 0.91 10.70 -24.10
CA SER A 33 -0.20 10.22 -24.93
C SER A 33 0.05 10.47 -26.40
N GLN A 34 0.58 11.64 -26.75
CA GLN A 34 0.96 11.97 -28.12
C GLN A 34 2.12 11.12 -28.64
N MET A 35 3.13 10.84 -27.82
CA MET A 35 4.25 9.95 -28.18
C MET A 35 3.82 8.53 -28.45
N VAL A 36 2.91 8.00 -27.61
CA VAL A 36 2.32 6.65 -27.81
C VAL A 36 1.54 6.60 -29.12
N GLY A 37 0.78 7.64 -29.44
CA GLY A 37 0.08 7.77 -30.71
C GLY A 37 1.02 7.73 -31.91
N ILE A 38 2.08 8.53 -31.89
CA ILE A 38 3.10 8.57 -32.94
C ILE A 38 3.82 7.22 -33.07
N LEU A 39 4.11 6.55 -31.96
CA LEU A 39 4.73 5.22 -31.94
C LEU A 39 3.83 4.18 -32.62
N GLY A 40 2.51 4.26 -32.41
CA GLY A 40 1.50 3.44 -33.11
C GLY A 40 1.49 3.70 -34.62
N ASP A 41 1.58 4.95 -35.03
CA ASP A 41 1.61 5.31 -36.46
C ASP A 41 2.95 4.93 -37.14
N LEU A 42 4.08 5.10 -36.46
CA LEU A 42 5.38 4.65 -36.95
C LEU A 42 5.46 3.13 -37.14
N LYS A 43 4.81 2.34 -36.27
CA LYS A 43 4.73 0.89 -36.42
C LYS A 43 4.04 0.45 -37.72
N LYS A 44 3.09 1.23 -38.26
CA LYS A 44 2.41 0.94 -39.55
C LYS A 44 3.33 1.10 -40.74
N TYR A 45 4.38 1.90 -40.63
CA TYR A 45 5.33 2.18 -41.71
C TYR A 45 6.62 1.35 -41.66
N GLN A 46 6.78 0.47 -40.68
CA GLN A 46 8.01 -0.33 -40.41
C GLN A 46 8.49 -1.23 -41.55
N GLY A 47 7.80 -1.27 -42.70
CA GLY A 47 8.15 -2.10 -43.88
C GLY A 47 8.98 -1.44 -44.98
N LYS A 48 9.16 -0.10 -45.00
CA LYS A 48 9.69 0.61 -46.19
C LYS A 48 11.01 1.34 -45.99
N GLU A 49 11.38 1.81 -44.77
CA GLU A 49 12.65 2.47 -44.49
C GLU A 49 13.18 2.10 -43.11
N LYS A 50 14.04 1.04 -43.08
CA LYS A 50 14.39 0.37 -41.80
C LYS A 50 15.34 1.15 -40.87
N PHE A 51 16.16 2.05 -41.31
CA PHE A 51 17.27 2.57 -40.49
C PHE A 51 16.92 3.82 -39.68
N SER A 52 16.28 4.82 -40.26
CA SER A 52 16.02 6.10 -39.55
C SER A 52 14.79 6.02 -38.62
N LEU A 53 13.84 5.13 -38.89
CA LEU A 53 12.65 4.93 -38.10
C LEU A 53 12.94 4.14 -36.83
N ASN A 54 13.84 3.16 -36.88
CA ASN A 54 14.22 2.38 -35.71
C ASN A 54 14.95 3.25 -34.67
N GLU A 55 15.80 4.14 -35.09
CA GLU A 55 16.54 5.06 -34.20
C GLU A 55 15.59 6.02 -33.46
N ILE A 56 14.62 6.57 -34.18
CA ILE A 56 13.59 7.44 -33.57
C ILE A 56 12.68 6.66 -32.62
N THR A 57 12.28 5.43 -32.99
CA THR A 57 11.46 4.58 -32.12
C THR A 57 12.19 4.19 -30.84
N GLU A 58 13.48 3.92 -30.91
CA GLU A 58 14.32 3.63 -29.75
C GLU A 58 14.48 4.85 -28.82
N GLN A 59 14.69 6.02 -29.39
CA GLN A 59 14.77 7.27 -28.61
C GLN A 59 13.45 7.58 -27.89
N ILE A 60 12.31 7.45 -28.58
CA ILE A 60 10.99 7.63 -27.97
C ILE A 60 10.75 6.62 -26.86
N GLN A 61 11.10 5.34 -27.07
CA GLN A 61 10.96 4.32 -26.06
C GLN A 61 11.88 4.55 -24.85
N ALA A 62 13.12 4.99 -25.07
CA ALA A 62 14.03 5.34 -23.99
C ALA A 62 13.45 6.46 -23.12
N TYR A 63 12.90 7.49 -23.76
CA TYR A 63 12.25 8.60 -23.06
C TYR A 63 11.02 8.17 -22.25
N ILE A 64 10.14 7.37 -22.84
CA ILE A 64 8.97 6.83 -22.14
C ILE A 64 9.39 6.04 -20.91
N ILE A 65 10.47 5.25 -20.99
CA ILE A 65 10.99 4.47 -19.87
C ILE A 65 11.51 5.39 -18.75
N GLU A 66 12.26 6.42 -19.12
CA GLU A 66 12.78 7.38 -18.14
C GLU A 66 11.66 8.11 -17.42
N PHE A 67 10.66 8.55 -18.16
CA PHE A 67 9.47 9.17 -17.62
C PHE A 67 8.71 8.22 -16.66
N MET A 68 8.49 6.96 -17.05
CA MET A 68 7.84 5.97 -16.19
C MET A 68 8.63 5.66 -14.92
N LYS A 69 9.97 5.66 -14.99
CA LYS A 69 10.82 5.51 -13.79
C LYS A 69 10.63 6.66 -12.82
N ASP A 70 10.54 7.87 -13.34
CA ASP A 70 10.33 9.05 -12.48
C ASP A 70 8.92 9.11 -11.91
N GLU A 71 7.90 8.72 -12.67
CA GLU A 71 6.54 8.54 -12.13
C GLU A 71 6.50 7.50 -11.01
N LEU A 72 7.18 6.36 -11.17
CA LEU A 72 7.27 5.33 -10.14
C LEU A 72 7.99 5.81 -8.88
N LYS A 73 9.07 6.58 -9.02
CA LYS A 73 9.78 7.18 -7.88
C LYS A 73 8.89 8.19 -7.14
N ARG A 74 8.21 9.07 -7.88
CA ARG A 74 7.27 10.04 -7.31
C ARG A 74 6.13 9.34 -6.58
N LEU A 75 5.57 8.30 -7.18
CA LEU A 75 4.51 7.51 -6.57
C LEU A 75 4.96 6.86 -5.27
N LYS A 76 6.20 6.36 -5.21
CA LYS A 76 6.79 5.84 -3.97
C LYS A 76 6.88 6.93 -2.91
N SER A 77 7.41 8.10 -3.25
CA SER A 77 7.51 9.24 -2.32
C SER A 77 6.13 9.72 -1.84
N ASP A 78 5.14 9.80 -2.74
CA ASP A 78 3.77 10.18 -2.41
C ASP A 78 3.11 9.15 -1.47
N ALA A 79 3.34 7.85 -1.72
CA ALA A 79 2.84 6.78 -0.86
C ALA A 79 3.47 6.84 0.54
N GLU A 80 4.79 7.02 0.63
CA GLU A 80 5.50 7.18 1.90
C GLU A 80 5.00 8.40 2.69
N ALA A 81 4.77 9.52 2.03
CA ALA A 81 4.24 10.72 2.65
C ALA A 81 2.82 10.49 3.21
N GLN A 82 1.94 9.83 2.44
CA GLN A 82 0.58 9.53 2.90
C GLN A 82 0.55 8.51 4.04
N ILE A 83 1.39 7.46 3.99
CA ILE A 83 1.51 6.47 5.07
C ILE A 83 1.92 7.14 6.40
N ARG A 84 2.81 8.14 6.35
CA ARG A 84 3.23 8.89 7.56
C ARG A 84 2.10 9.71 8.19
N ILE A 85 1.21 10.24 7.38
CA ILE A 85 0.09 11.09 7.81
C ILE A 85 -1.07 10.26 8.36
N CYS A 86 -1.24 9.01 7.90
CA CYS A 86 -2.33 8.15 8.36
C CYS A 86 -2.24 7.87 9.86
N ILE A 87 -3.32 8.19 10.57
CA ILE A 87 -3.47 7.98 12.01
C ILE A 87 -4.32 6.74 12.27
N ASP A 88 -5.29 6.46 11.40
CA ASP A 88 -6.23 5.37 11.56
C ASP A 88 -5.93 4.17 10.64
N GLU A 89 -6.29 2.97 11.13
CA GLU A 89 -6.15 1.71 10.38
C GLU A 89 -7.02 1.70 9.11
N LYS A 90 -8.21 2.30 9.16
CA LYS A 90 -9.12 2.40 8.00
C LYS A 90 -8.54 3.30 6.92
N GLU A 91 -8.05 4.48 7.28
CA GLU A 91 -7.37 5.39 6.35
C GLU A 91 -6.15 4.75 5.71
N LEU A 92 -5.40 3.96 6.49
CA LEU A 92 -4.25 3.23 5.98
C LEU A 92 -4.66 2.17 4.94
N GLN A 93 -5.77 1.45 5.18
CA GLN A 93 -6.30 0.47 4.23
C GLN A 93 -6.83 1.14 2.96
N ASP A 94 -7.56 2.24 3.08
CA ASP A 94 -8.06 3.00 1.93
C ASP A 94 -6.91 3.53 1.08
N THR A 95 -5.87 4.06 1.73
CA THR A 95 -4.64 4.49 1.07
C THR A 95 -3.95 3.32 0.36
N LYS A 96 -3.85 2.16 0.99
CA LYS A 96 -3.31 0.95 0.37
C LYS A 96 -4.07 0.56 -0.89
N VAL A 97 -5.40 0.59 -0.84
CA VAL A 97 -6.25 0.29 -2.00
C VAL A 97 -6.08 1.34 -3.10
N ALA A 98 -5.97 2.62 -2.77
CA ALA A 98 -5.76 3.70 -3.72
C ALA A 98 -4.41 3.59 -4.48
N PHE A 99 -3.36 3.10 -3.83
CA PHE A 99 -2.04 2.95 -4.47
C PHE A 99 -1.84 1.59 -5.12
N LEU A 100 -2.19 0.49 -4.43
CA LEU A 100 -1.87 -0.90 -4.81
C LEU A 100 -3.07 -1.67 -5.36
N GLY A 101 -4.27 -1.13 -5.28
CA GLY A 101 -5.50 -1.79 -5.73
C GLY A 101 -5.55 -2.04 -7.25
N LYS A 102 -6.57 -2.76 -7.71
CA LYS A 102 -6.80 -3.07 -9.14
C LYS A 102 -6.93 -1.81 -10.01
N ARG A 103 -7.43 -0.71 -9.46
CA ARG A 103 -7.54 0.63 -10.08
C ARG A 103 -6.56 1.63 -9.47
N GLY A 104 -5.57 1.14 -8.71
CA GLY A 104 -4.60 1.98 -8.03
C GLY A 104 -3.63 2.67 -8.99
N LYS A 105 -2.99 3.71 -8.48
CA LYS A 105 -2.02 4.53 -9.25
C LYS A 105 -0.89 3.68 -9.83
N LEU A 106 -0.37 2.71 -9.06
CA LEU A 106 0.68 1.80 -9.51
C LEU A 106 0.21 0.90 -10.66
N THR A 107 -1.01 0.35 -10.56
CA THR A 107 -1.58 -0.50 -11.62
C THR A 107 -1.84 0.29 -12.90
N SER A 108 -2.20 1.57 -12.79
CA SER A 108 -2.35 2.46 -13.95
C SER A 108 -1.03 2.63 -14.71
N ILE A 109 0.08 2.84 -13.99
CA ILE A 109 1.42 2.94 -14.61
C ILE A 109 1.82 1.61 -15.25
N LEU A 110 1.57 0.49 -14.59
CA LEU A 110 1.83 -0.86 -15.12
C LEU A 110 1.05 -1.14 -16.41
N ARG A 111 -0.18 -0.66 -16.53
CA ARG A 111 -0.96 -0.78 -17.78
C ARG A 111 -0.31 -0.02 -18.94
N GLY A 112 0.29 1.13 -18.67
CA GLY A 112 1.03 1.90 -19.66
C GLY A 112 2.30 1.19 -20.19
N MET A 113 2.77 0.13 -19.52
CA MET A 113 3.91 -0.66 -20.02
C MET A 113 3.58 -1.53 -21.24
N LYS A 114 2.30 -1.70 -21.59
CA LYS A 114 1.90 -2.41 -22.82
C LYS A 114 2.44 -1.75 -24.08
N ASP A 115 2.70 -0.46 -24.04
CA ASP A 115 3.17 0.33 -25.16
C ASP A 115 4.70 0.21 -25.38
N LEU A 116 5.42 -0.40 -24.42
CA LEU A 116 6.85 -0.64 -24.51
C LEU A 116 7.19 -1.89 -25.33
N SER A 117 8.43 -1.94 -25.87
CA SER A 117 8.95 -3.13 -26.54
C SER A 117 9.11 -4.30 -25.57
N GLU A 118 8.99 -5.53 -26.10
CA GLU A 118 9.05 -6.76 -25.31
C GLU A 118 10.35 -6.90 -24.50
N SER A 119 11.47 -6.44 -25.06
CA SER A 119 12.78 -6.48 -24.40
C SER A 119 12.89 -5.59 -23.16
N LYS A 120 12.12 -4.48 -23.11
CA LYS A 120 12.21 -3.46 -22.06
C LYS A 120 11.14 -3.65 -20.97
N ARG A 121 10.06 -4.39 -21.26
CA ARG A 121 8.98 -4.70 -20.29
C ARG A 121 9.47 -5.40 -19.01
N PRO A 122 10.34 -6.44 -19.08
CA PRO A 122 10.74 -7.14 -17.86
C PRO A 122 11.55 -6.26 -16.91
N VAL A 123 12.38 -5.35 -17.44
CA VAL A 123 13.17 -4.40 -16.62
C VAL A 123 12.26 -3.45 -15.86
N MET A 124 11.26 -2.90 -16.54
CA MET A 124 10.29 -2.00 -15.90
C MET A 124 9.38 -2.75 -14.94
N GLY A 125 8.97 -3.97 -15.28
CA GLY A 125 8.20 -4.84 -14.39
C GLY A 125 8.94 -5.16 -13.08
N ALA A 126 10.23 -5.46 -13.18
CA ALA A 126 11.07 -5.71 -12.01
C ALA A 126 11.20 -4.46 -11.11
N LEU A 127 11.35 -3.28 -11.69
CA LEU A 127 11.37 -2.01 -10.94
C LEU A 127 10.03 -1.72 -10.26
N ALA A 128 8.92 -1.90 -10.98
CA ALA A 128 7.59 -1.70 -10.43
C ALA A 128 7.29 -2.68 -9.28
N ASN A 129 7.71 -3.94 -9.40
CA ASN A 129 7.58 -4.93 -8.33
C ASN A 129 8.42 -4.57 -7.10
N LYS A 130 9.67 -4.14 -7.29
CA LYS A 130 10.51 -3.66 -6.17
C LYS A 130 9.86 -2.49 -5.42
N ILE A 131 9.27 -1.55 -6.15
CA ILE A 131 8.56 -0.42 -5.52
C ILE A 131 7.31 -0.88 -4.81
N ARG A 132 6.55 -1.81 -5.42
CA ARG A 132 5.39 -2.42 -4.80
C ARG A 132 5.73 -3.10 -3.48
N GLU A 133 6.74 -3.95 -3.47
CA GLU A 133 7.21 -4.65 -2.27
C GLU A 133 7.68 -3.66 -1.18
N ALA A 134 8.43 -2.62 -1.57
CA ALA A 134 8.89 -1.59 -0.64
C ALA A 134 7.71 -0.84 0.00
N VAL A 135 6.71 -0.48 -0.79
CA VAL A 135 5.51 0.21 -0.31
C VAL A 135 4.63 -0.73 0.54
N GLU A 136 4.44 -1.98 0.12
CA GLU A 136 3.71 -2.99 0.92
C GLU A 136 4.37 -3.22 2.28
N LYS A 137 5.69 -3.27 2.34
CA LYS A 137 6.45 -3.41 3.58
C LYS A 137 6.21 -2.23 4.53
N GLN A 138 6.24 -1.01 4.02
CA GLN A 138 5.94 0.18 4.82
C GLN A 138 4.50 0.21 5.34
N PHE A 139 3.53 -0.25 4.53
CA PHE A 139 2.14 -0.39 4.98
C PHE A 139 2.01 -1.40 6.12
N THR A 140 2.72 -2.54 6.06
CA THR A 140 2.68 -3.56 7.11
C THR A 140 3.34 -3.06 8.40
N GLU A 141 4.50 -2.45 8.31
CA GLU A 141 5.21 -1.85 9.45
C GLU A 141 4.34 -0.79 10.15
N LYS A 142 3.71 0.10 9.38
CA LYS A 142 2.83 1.13 9.94
C LYS A 142 1.57 0.55 10.57
N LEU A 143 1.01 -0.50 10.00
CA LEU A 143 -0.16 -1.18 10.54
C LEU A 143 0.15 -1.87 11.87
N GLU A 144 1.31 -2.49 11.99
CA GLU A 144 1.78 -3.08 13.25
C GLU A 144 2.02 -2.00 14.32
N GLU A 145 2.62 -0.88 13.94
CA GLU A 145 2.81 0.27 14.83
C GLU A 145 1.47 0.81 15.37
N LEU A 146 0.47 0.99 14.50
CA LEU A 146 -0.86 1.45 14.89
C LEU A 146 -1.58 0.44 15.79
N LYS A 147 -1.45 -0.85 15.52
CA LYS A 147 -2.01 -1.90 16.37
C LYS A 147 -1.35 -1.93 17.75
N ALA A 148 -0.03 -1.80 17.81
CA ALA A 148 0.70 -1.74 19.07
C ALA A 148 0.25 -0.54 19.91
N LYS A 149 0.14 0.65 19.31
CA LYS A 149 -0.37 1.84 20.00
C LYS A 149 -1.79 1.66 20.55
N LYS A 150 -2.70 1.11 19.74
CA LYS A 150 -4.07 0.82 20.20
C LYS A 150 -4.10 -0.20 21.33
N LEU A 151 -3.22 -1.18 21.30
CA LEU A 151 -3.10 -2.16 22.38
C LEU A 151 -2.58 -1.53 23.67
N GLU A 152 -1.55 -0.69 23.58
CA GLU A 152 -1.01 0.05 24.73
C GLU A 152 -2.07 0.98 25.35
N GLU A 153 -2.83 1.69 24.52
CA GLU A 153 -3.95 2.54 25.00
C GLU A 153 -5.00 1.71 25.70
N LYS A 154 -5.38 0.55 25.17
CA LYS A 154 -6.31 -0.38 25.83
C LYS A 154 -5.77 -0.86 27.16
N ILE A 155 -4.53 -1.35 27.20
CA ILE A 155 -3.90 -1.80 28.45
C ILE A 155 -3.89 -0.66 29.48
N ARG A 156 -3.59 0.56 29.05
CA ARG A 156 -3.56 1.74 29.92
C ARG A 156 -4.94 2.12 30.45
N SER A 157 -5.99 1.97 29.63
CA SER A 157 -7.38 2.23 30.04
C SER A 157 -7.97 1.13 30.91
N GLU A 158 -7.48 -0.11 30.77
CA GLU A 158 -7.94 -1.29 31.51
C GLU A 158 -7.09 -1.58 32.76
N ILE A 159 -6.17 -0.68 33.16
CA ILE A 159 -5.40 -0.83 34.40
C ILE A 159 -6.39 -0.82 35.59
N VAL A 160 -6.61 -1.98 36.14
CA VAL A 160 -7.37 -2.15 37.39
C VAL A 160 -6.39 -2.01 38.54
N ASP A 161 -6.71 -1.12 39.48
CA ASP A 161 -5.93 -0.99 40.69
C ASP A 161 -6.14 -2.22 41.58
N ILE A 162 -5.19 -3.14 41.51
CA ILE A 162 -5.17 -4.36 42.33
C ILE A 162 -4.80 -4.12 43.78
N THR A 163 -4.40 -2.89 44.16
CA THR A 163 -4.09 -2.54 45.56
C THR A 163 -5.36 -2.30 46.38
N LEU A 164 -6.50 -2.16 45.74
CA LEU A 164 -7.78 -2.11 46.45
C LEU A 164 -8.01 -3.42 47.20
N PRO A 165 -8.24 -3.37 48.51
CA PRO A 165 -8.46 -4.58 49.28
C PRO A 165 -9.66 -5.33 48.71
N ALA A 166 -9.46 -6.61 48.42
CA ALA A 166 -10.54 -7.49 47.96
C ALA A 166 -11.72 -7.36 48.93
N ARG A 167 -12.94 -7.24 48.39
CA ARG A 167 -14.14 -7.32 49.25
C ARG A 167 -14.05 -8.60 50.05
N HIS A 168 -13.95 -8.47 51.40
CA HIS A 168 -14.02 -9.61 52.27
C HIS A 168 -15.29 -10.38 51.94
N GLN A 169 -15.15 -11.57 51.39
CA GLN A 169 -16.27 -12.48 51.27
C GLN A 169 -16.72 -12.77 52.68
N ARG A 170 -17.95 -12.39 52.99
CA ARG A 170 -18.55 -12.74 54.29
C ARG A 170 -18.56 -14.26 54.33
N SER A 171 -17.74 -14.82 55.20
CA SER A 171 -17.80 -16.28 55.47
C SER A 171 -19.21 -16.62 55.86
N GLY A 172 -19.79 -17.58 55.19
CA GLY A 172 -21.16 -18.03 55.49
C GLY A 172 -21.26 -18.46 56.93
N HIS A 173 -22.34 -18.09 57.59
CA HIS A 173 -22.64 -18.56 58.92
C HIS A 173 -23.41 -19.88 58.84
N ILE A 174 -23.07 -20.79 59.75
CA ILE A 174 -23.80 -22.05 59.89
C ILE A 174 -25.25 -21.73 60.23
N HIS A 175 -26.18 -22.36 59.52
CA HIS A 175 -27.60 -22.16 59.81
C HIS A 175 -27.92 -22.45 61.28
N PRO A 176 -28.76 -21.66 61.99
CA PRO A 176 -29.04 -21.84 63.39
C PRO A 176 -29.56 -23.28 63.76
N LEU A 177 -30.32 -23.83 62.85
CA LEU A 177 -30.82 -25.26 63.04
C LEU A 177 -29.66 -26.27 63.05
N ASP A 178 -28.66 -26.11 62.13
CA ASP A 178 -27.51 -27.02 62.12
C ASP A 178 -26.62 -26.83 63.34
N LYS A 179 -26.55 -25.64 63.88
CA LYS A 179 -25.85 -25.38 65.15
C LYS A 179 -26.54 -26.09 66.32
N ALA A 180 -27.85 -25.94 66.43
CA ALA A 180 -28.64 -26.63 67.46
C ALA A 180 -28.53 -28.13 67.32
N LEU A 181 -28.66 -28.66 66.10
CA LEU A 181 -28.52 -30.10 65.83
C LEU A 181 -27.15 -30.62 66.28
N ARG A 182 -26.08 -29.92 65.97
CA ARG A 182 -24.74 -30.32 66.41
C ARG A 182 -24.53 -30.25 67.91
N GLU A 183 -25.17 -29.30 68.60
CA GLU A 183 -25.15 -29.26 70.06
C GLU A 183 -25.90 -30.44 70.71
N ILE A 184 -27.06 -30.76 70.16
CA ILE A 184 -27.83 -31.95 70.61
C ILE A 184 -27.02 -33.23 70.38
N MET A 185 -26.50 -33.44 69.16
CA MET A 185 -25.64 -34.58 68.81
C MET A 185 -24.46 -34.71 69.81
N LYS A 186 -23.73 -33.58 70.06
CA LYS A 186 -22.64 -33.59 71.04
C LYS A 186 -23.08 -34.03 72.45
N SER A 187 -24.29 -33.64 72.89
CA SER A 187 -24.80 -33.99 74.15
C SER A 187 -25.09 -35.52 74.19
N PHE A 188 -25.69 -36.10 73.19
CA PHE A 188 -25.91 -37.53 73.08
C PHE A 188 -24.60 -38.33 73.00
N ILE A 189 -23.63 -37.88 72.26
CA ILE A 189 -22.31 -38.55 72.21
C ILE A 189 -21.64 -38.53 73.60
N ARG A 190 -21.75 -37.41 74.35
CA ARG A 190 -21.21 -37.32 75.71
C ARG A 190 -21.95 -38.29 76.70
N MET A 191 -23.20 -38.64 76.44
CA MET A 191 -23.96 -39.64 77.19
C MET A 191 -23.70 -41.10 76.79
N GLY A 192 -22.79 -41.32 75.82
CA GLY A 192 -22.38 -42.64 75.38
C GLY A 192 -23.20 -43.22 74.21
N TYR A 193 -24.01 -42.42 73.56
CA TYR A 193 -24.69 -42.85 72.34
C TYR A 193 -23.77 -42.64 71.13
N SER A 194 -23.62 -43.60 70.27
CA SER A 194 -22.85 -43.58 69.04
C SER A 194 -23.71 -43.55 67.79
#